data_a7357145ef8c004713638a76f39e9680
#
_entry.id   a7357145ef8c004713638a76f39e9680
#
_cell.length_a   1.000
_cell.length_b   1.000
_cell.length_c   1.000
_cell.angle_alpha   90.00
_cell.angle_beta   90.00
_cell.angle_gamma   90.00
#
_symmetry.space_group_name_H-M   'P 1'
#
loop_
_entity.id
_entity.type
_entity.pdbx_description
1 polymer ?
#
loop_
_entity_poly.entity_id
_entity_poly.type
_entity_poly.pdbx_seq_one_letter_code
_entity_poly.pdbx_strand_id
1 'polypeptide(L)'
;MVRSRFLRDASAVAVFGAVYFVTGKLGLKLALVHTSATAVWPCTGIALAAILFVGYRLWPGIWLGAFALNLMTAGSVITSISIATGNTLEGVLGAYLVNRYAHGRNALGRVQDAFKFSLLAGMLSTAVSATFGVTALALGGFAPWANYGPIWFTWWLGDAASAVVVTPLLILWILDHHIRWNWVRFSEFASLMVGMFLVGQIVFGGLLLSPVTHYPLEYLGIPFLIWAAFRYGGRETALAIFLLSGISIWGTLHGFGPFVTSSPNNSLLMLQLCMGIFALMGLILAAAVAERKRVAERFVIAVESAPNAMVMVDQRG
;
A
#
# COMPACT_ATOMS: atom_id res chain seq x y z
N MET A 1 32.59 -3.80 19.82
CA MET A 1 31.31 -3.08 19.54
C MET A 1 31.09 -2.75 18.06
N VAL A 2 32.05 -2.16 17.33
CA VAL A 2 31.91 -1.77 15.91
C VAL A 2 31.67 -3.00 15.00
N ARG A 3 32.42 -4.09 15.17
CA ARG A 3 32.31 -5.31 14.37
C ARG A 3 30.94 -6.01 14.52
N SER A 4 30.34 -5.98 15.70
CA SER A 4 29.00 -6.56 15.94
C SER A 4 27.87 -5.70 15.31
N ARG A 5 28.01 -4.39 15.26
CA ARG A 5 27.06 -3.50 14.54
C ARG A 5 27.14 -3.72 13.04
N PHE A 6 28.35 -3.75 12.49
CA PHE A 6 28.56 -3.99 11.06
C PHE A 6 27.97 -5.33 10.60
N LEU A 7 28.23 -6.43 11.34
CA LEU A 7 27.66 -7.74 11.02
C LEU A 7 26.12 -7.74 11.07
N ARG A 8 25.55 -7.07 12.06
CA ARG A 8 24.09 -6.96 12.19
C ARG A 8 23.47 -6.15 11.04
N ASP A 9 24.11 -5.06 10.63
CA ASP A 9 23.61 -4.23 9.53
C ASP A 9 23.79 -4.96 8.19
N ALA A 10 24.89 -5.66 7.97
CA ALA A 10 25.11 -6.49 6.79
C ALA A 10 24.10 -7.64 6.70
N SER A 11 23.81 -8.32 7.80
CA SER A 11 22.79 -9.36 7.84
C SER A 11 21.38 -8.82 7.57
N ALA A 12 21.04 -7.65 8.13
CA ALA A 12 19.75 -6.99 7.85
C ALA A 12 19.60 -6.62 6.36
N VAL A 13 20.65 -6.09 5.75
CA VAL A 13 20.70 -5.77 4.30
C VAL A 13 20.53 -7.05 3.47
N ALA A 14 21.23 -8.13 3.79
CA ALA A 14 21.15 -9.39 3.05
C ALA A 14 19.77 -10.04 3.17
N VAL A 15 19.22 -10.11 4.38
CA VAL A 15 17.85 -10.64 4.62
C VAL A 15 16.82 -9.79 3.87
N PHE A 16 16.93 -8.47 3.96
CA PHE A 16 15.99 -7.60 3.28
C PHE A 16 16.07 -7.71 1.76
N GLY A 17 17.30 -7.80 1.20
CA GLY A 17 17.52 -8.05 -0.23
C GLY A 17 16.88 -9.36 -0.70
N ALA A 18 16.98 -10.42 0.09
CA ALA A 18 16.34 -11.70 -0.20
C ALA A 18 14.80 -11.59 -0.15
N VAL A 19 14.24 -10.90 0.86
CA VAL A 19 12.79 -10.63 0.96
C VAL A 19 12.32 -9.84 -0.26
N TYR A 20 13.03 -8.77 -0.62
CA TYR A 20 12.72 -7.96 -1.80
C TYR A 20 12.71 -8.81 -3.08
N PHE A 21 13.76 -9.62 -3.28
CA PHE A 21 13.89 -10.51 -4.44
C PHE A 21 12.75 -11.52 -4.53
N VAL A 22 12.45 -12.24 -3.44
CA VAL A 22 11.39 -13.25 -3.40
C VAL A 22 10.02 -12.61 -3.65
N THR A 23 9.74 -11.50 -2.97
CA THR A 23 8.49 -10.77 -3.15
C THR A 23 8.35 -10.24 -4.57
N GLY A 24 9.44 -9.73 -5.16
CA GLY A 24 9.45 -9.29 -6.55
C GLY A 24 9.19 -10.42 -7.53
N LYS A 25 9.78 -11.61 -7.32
CA LYS A 25 9.49 -12.80 -8.15
C LYS A 25 8.02 -13.21 -8.08
N LEU A 26 7.40 -13.11 -6.90
CA LEU A 26 5.96 -13.35 -6.75
C LEU A 26 5.14 -12.26 -7.44
N GLY A 27 5.53 -10.99 -7.30
CA GLY A 27 4.88 -9.86 -7.97
C GLY A 27 4.91 -9.98 -9.50
N LEU A 28 6.03 -10.41 -10.08
CA LEU A 28 6.15 -10.60 -11.53
C LEU A 28 5.21 -11.69 -12.10
N LYS A 29 4.75 -12.63 -11.28
CA LYS A 29 3.70 -13.59 -11.71
C LYS A 29 2.36 -12.91 -11.97
N LEU A 30 2.19 -11.67 -11.51
CA LEU A 30 0.98 -10.85 -11.72
C LEU A 30 1.16 -9.87 -12.91
N ALA A 31 2.23 -9.98 -13.69
CA ALA A 31 2.48 -9.13 -14.85
C ALA A 31 1.62 -9.56 -16.04
N LEU A 32 0.83 -8.63 -16.62
CA LEU A 32 -0.05 -8.87 -17.77
C LEU A 32 0.34 -8.08 -19.02
N VAL A 33 0.87 -6.88 -18.86
CA VAL A 33 1.08 -5.93 -19.97
C VAL A 33 2.52 -5.96 -20.48
N HIS A 34 3.46 -6.02 -19.56
CA HIS A 34 4.88 -6.11 -19.82
C HIS A 34 5.51 -6.95 -18.72
N THR A 35 6.57 -7.70 -19.03
CA THR A 35 7.24 -8.57 -18.06
C THR A 35 7.72 -7.87 -16.79
N SER A 36 7.84 -6.54 -16.84
CA SER A 36 8.28 -5.69 -15.72
C SER A 36 7.19 -4.76 -15.15
N ALA A 37 5.94 -4.80 -15.67
CA ALA A 37 4.83 -3.95 -15.20
C ALA A 37 3.67 -4.82 -14.67
N THR A 38 3.39 -4.70 -13.38
CA THR A 38 2.42 -5.55 -12.65
C THR A 38 1.24 -4.75 -12.13
N ALA A 39 0.13 -5.44 -11.79
CA ALA A 39 -1.04 -4.82 -11.18
C ALA A 39 -0.71 -4.11 -9.87
N VAL A 40 0.15 -4.68 -9.05
CA VAL A 40 0.71 -4.12 -7.81
C VAL A 40 2.14 -4.58 -7.69
N TRP A 41 3.03 -3.69 -7.27
CA TRP A 41 4.43 -4.02 -7.00
C TRP A 41 4.70 -4.06 -5.49
N PRO A 42 4.49 -5.18 -4.80
CA PRO A 42 4.54 -5.23 -3.33
C PRO A 42 5.87 -4.78 -2.75
N CYS A 43 6.95 -4.87 -3.52
CA CYS A 43 8.30 -4.46 -3.11
C CYS A 43 8.38 -2.98 -2.73
N THR A 44 7.66 -2.07 -3.43
CA THR A 44 7.58 -0.64 -3.10
C THR A 44 7.06 -0.43 -1.68
N GLY A 45 5.91 -1.05 -1.36
CA GLY A 45 5.31 -0.91 -0.04
C GLY A 45 6.16 -1.51 1.09
N ILE A 46 6.79 -2.66 0.83
CA ILE A 46 7.69 -3.33 1.78
C ILE A 46 8.96 -2.49 2.00
N ALA A 47 9.56 -1.96 0.92
CA ALA A 47 10.76 -1.13 0.99
C ALA A 47 10.51 0.15 1.78
N LEU A 48 9.40 0.84 1.50
CA LEU A 48 9.00 2.06 2.20
C LEU A 48 8.77 1.79 3.70
N ALA A 49 8.00 0.75 4.05
CA ALA A 49 7.78 0.34 5.43
C ALA A 49 9.10 0.03 6.14
N ALA A 50 9.97 -0.75 5.50
CA ALA A 50 11.26 -1.13 6.07
C ALA A 50 12.16 0.09 6.34
N ILE A 51 12.26 1.05 5.43
CA ILE A 51 13.05 2.27 5.64
C ILE A 51 12.46 3.12 6.77
N LEU A 52 11.13 3.23 6.85
CA LEU A 52 10.46 4.01 7.92
C LEU A 52 10.69 3.40 9.32
N PHE A 53 10.84 2.07 9.42
CA PHE A 53 11.07 1.39 10.71
C PHE A 53 12.53 1.17 11.07
N VAL A 54 13.33 0.67 10.11
CA VAL A 54 14.71 0.26 10.35
C VAL A 54 15.69 1.39 10.00
N GLY A 55 15.29 2.25 9.07
CA GLY A 55 16.08 3.38 8.63
C GLY A 55 16.72 3.19 7.25
N TYR A 56 17.32 4.26 6.76
CA TYR A 56 17.90 4.33 5.41
C TYR A 56 19.00 3.30 5.16
N ARG A 57 19.65 2.76 6.19
CA ARG A 57 20.71 1.74 6.06
C ARG A 57 20.31 0.48 5.27
N LEU A 58 19.01 0.27 5.04
CA LEU A 58 18.51 -0.85 4.24
C LEU A 58 18.56 -0.61 2.72
N TRP A 59 18.88 0.60 2.25
CA TRP A 59 18.91 0.91 0.81
C TRP A 59 19.76 -0.06 -0.03
N PRO A 60 20.92 -0.57 0.45
CA PRO A 60 21.69 -1.52 -0.36
C PRO A 60 20.97 -2.85 -0.58
N GLY A 61 20.14 -3.26 0.40
CA GLY A 61 19.29 -4.45 0.26
C GLY A 61 18.21 -4.29 -0.80
N ILE A 62 17.58 -3.10 -0.87
CA ILE A 62 16.64 -2.77 -1.94
C ILE A 62 17.34 -2.86 -3.30
N TRP A 63 18.49 -2.18 -3.43
CA TRP A 63 19.24 -2.12 -4.68
C TRP A 63 19.69 -3.50 -5.15
N LEU A 64 20.30 -4.30 -4.26
CA LEU A 64 20.77 -5.65 -4.58
C LEU A 64 19.63 -6.59 -4.94
N GLY A 65 18.52 -6.55 -4.18
CA GLY A 65 17.33 -7.37 -4.45
C GLY A 65 16.68 -7.00 -5.77
N ALA A 66 16.52 -5.72 -6.06
CA ALA A 66 15.98 -5.22 -7.31
C ALA A 66 16.90 -5.53 -8.50
N PHE A 67 18.22 -5.35 -8.35
CA PHE A 67 19.19 -5.68 -9.38
C PHE A 67 19.16 -7.16 -9.75
N ALA A 68 19.28 -8.05 -8.74
CA ALA A 68 19.24 -9.48 -8.96
C ALA A 68 17.93 -9.93 -9.62
N LEU A 69 16.80 -9.36 -9.19
CA LEU A 69 15.49 -9.64 -9.75
C LEU A 69 15.42 -9.29 -11.25
N ASN A 70 15.82 -8.06 -11.61
CA ASN A 70 15.73 -7.57 -12.98
C ASN A 70 16.73 -8.27 -13.91
N LEU A 71 17.93 -8.57 -13.41
CA LEU A 71 18.93 -9.34 -14.16
C LEU A 71 18.40 -10.75 -14.54
N MET A 72 17.54 -11.33 -13.71
CA MET A 72 16.95 -12.67 -13.95
C MET A 72 15.59 -12.62 -14.66
N THR A 73 15.06 -11.45 -14.99
CA THR A 73 13.71 -11.35 -15.59
C THR A 73 13.78 -11.17 -17.11
N ALA A 74 14.22 -10.06 -17.58
CA ALA A 74 14.50 -9.77 -18.99
C ALA A 74 15.14 -8.38 -19.03
N GLY A 75 16.36 -8.30 -19.51
CA GLY A 75 17.04 -7.03 -19.63
C GLY A 75 18.55 -7.18 -19.68
N SER A 76 19.23 -6.10 -19.92
CA SER A 76 20.67 -6.03 -19.84
C SER A 76 21.12 -5.70 -18.41
N VAL A 77 22.40 -5.87 -18.13
CA VAL A 77 23.01 -5.42 -16.87
C VAL A 77 22.74 -3.93 -16.64
N ILE A 78 22.82 -3.12 -17.69
CA ILE A 78 22.61 -1.66 -17.63
C ILE A 78 21.16 -1.33 -17.27
N THR A 79 20.17 -1.97 -17.91
CA THR A 79 18.76 -1.77 -17.58
C THR A 79 18.46 -2.21 -16.15
N SER A 80 19.04 -3.32 -15.71
CA SER A 80 18.88 -3.82 -14.33
C SER A 80 19.46 -2.88 -13.30
N ILE A 81 20.62 -2.26 -13.54
CA ILE A 81 21.22 -1.22 -12.70
C ILE A 81 20.30 0.00 -12.62
N SER A 82 19.80 0.47 -13.77
CA SER A 82 18.91 1.64 -13.82
C SER A 82 17.61 1.40 -13.06
N ILE A 83 16.94 0.27 -13.28
CA ILE A 83 15.70 -0.10 -12.58
C ILE A 83 15.96 -0.23 -11.07
N ALA A 84 17.02 -0.91 -10.65
CA ALA A 84 17.38 -1.05 -9.25
C ALA A 84 17.65 0.31 -8.58
N THR A 85 18.31 1.22 -9.30
CA THR A 85 18.55 2.58 -8.83
C THR A 85 17.23 3.36 -8.69
N GLY A 86 16.34 3.27 -9.67
CA GLY A 86 15.01 3.89 -9.62
C GLY A 86 14.18 3.41 -8.42
N ASN A 87 14.08 2.09 -8.22
CA ASN A 87 13.35 1.50 -7.10
C ASN A 87 13.96 1.87 -5.73
N THR A 88 15.27 2.00 -5.66
CA THR A 88 15.96 2.41 -4.44
C THR A 88 15.72 3.89 -4.15
N LEU A 89 15.85 4.76 -5.15
CA LEU A 89 15.56 6.19 -5.02
C LEU A 89 14.11 6.44 -4.63
N GLU A 90 13.16 5.71 -5.20
CA GLU A 90 11.76 5.73 -4.83
C GLU A 90 11.57 5.49 -3.32
N GLY A 91 12.08 4.37 -2.80
CA GLY A 91 11.95 4.03 -1.40
C GLY A 91 12.62 5.04 -0.47
N VAL A 92 13.83 5.49 -0.81
CA VAL A 92 14.60 6.49 -0.04
C VAL A 92 13.90 7.85 -0.06
N LEU A 93 13.49 8.34 -1.24
CA LEU A 93 12.80 9.60 -1.40
C LEU A 93 11.44 9.58 -0.71
N GLY A 94 10.65 8.50 -0.89
CA GLY A 94 9.36 8.35 -0.25
C GLY A 94 9.48 8.41 1.28
N ALA A 95 10.41 7.66 1.86
CA ALA A 95 10.66 7.69 3.29
C ALA A 95 11.17 9.07 3.77
N TYR A 96 12.02 9.74 2.98
CA TYR A 96 12.48 11.10 3.30
C TYR A 96 11.32 12.09 3.35
N LEU A 97 10.48 12.10 2.33
CA LEU A 97 9.33 13.00 2.25
C LEU A 97 8.32 12.75 3.37
N VAL A 98 8.03 11.47 3.65
CA VAL A 98 7.12 11.09 4.75
C VAL A 98 7.70 11.47 6.11
N ASN A 99 8.99 11.23 6.36
CA ASN A 99 9.65 11.63 7.60
C ASN A 99 9.65 13.15 7.78
N ARG A 100 9.87 13.91 6.69
CA ARG A 100 9.99 15.37 6.74
C ARG A 100 8.66 16.09 6.87
N TYR A 101 7.59 15.58 6.21
CA TYR A 101 6.34 16.32 6.02
C TYR A 101 5.09 15.63 6.59
N ALA A 102 5.17 14.34 6.93
CA ALA A 102 4.03 13.52 7.37
C ALA A 102 4.30 12.70 8.65
N HIS A 103 5.21 13.14 9.50
CA HIS A 103 5.55 12.51 10.80
C HIS A 103 6.05 11.05 10.71
N GLY A 104 6.64 10.63 9.59
CA GLY A 104 7.31 9.35 9.44
C GLY A 104 6.37 8.15 9.65
N ARG A 105 6.77 7.20 10.48
CA ARG A 105 5.97 6.00 10.79
C ARG A 105 4.61 6.29 11.44
N ASN A 106 4.39 7.49 11.94
CA ASN A 106 3.11 7.90 12.54
C ASN A 106 2.19 8.63 11.53
N ALA A 107 2.53 8.64 10.25
CA ALA A 107 1.82 9.34 9.18
C ALA A 107 0.32 9.01 9.11
N LEU A 108 -0.06 7.79 9.49
CA LEU A 108 -1.44 7.30 9.39
C LEU A 108 -2.30 7.63 10.62
N GLY A 109 -1.78 8.41 11.55
CA GLY A 109 -2.48 8.78 12.79
C GLY A 109 -3.28 10.08 12.72
N ARG A 110 -3.14 10.89 11.65
CA ARG A 110 -3.83 12.16 11.43
C ARG A 110 -4.27 12.27 9.97
N VAL A 111 -5.41 12.90 9.73
CA VAL A 111 -5.97 13.07 8.38
C VAL A 111 -4.98 13.75 7.43
N GLN A 112 -4.40 14.88 7.86
CA GLN A 112 -3.46 15.63 7.03
C GLN A 112 -2.20 14.83 6.69
N ASP A 113 -1.69 14.04 7.64
CA ASP A 113 -0.48 13.26 7.46
C ASP A 113 -0.73 12.03 6.57
N ALA A 114 -1.90 11.38 6.71
CA ALA A 114 -2.33 10.29 5.83
C ALA A 114 -2.50 10.77 4.37
N PHE A 115 -3.06 11.97 4.18
CA PHE A 115 -3.14 12.58 2.85
C PHE A 115 -1.76 12.91 2.27
N LYS A 116 -0.88 13.55 3.08
CA LYS A 116 0.52 13.82 2.66
C LYS A 116 1.29 12.54 2.36
N PHE A 117 1.12 11.49 3.17
CA PHE A 117 1.72 10.18 2.92
C PHE A 117 1.30 9.64 1.55
N SER A 118 0.01 9.64 1.26
CA SER A 118 -0.51 9.14 -0.02
C SER A 118 -0.01 9.95 -1.22
N LEU A 119 0.07 11.28 -1.09
CA LEU A 119 0.57 12.15 -2.14
C LEU A 119 2.10 12.00 -2.32
N LEU A 120 2.86 12.06 -1.23
CA LEU A 120 4.33 12.14 -1.28
C LEU A 120 4.97 10.78 -1.55
N ALA A 121 4.52 9.73 -0.84
CA ALA A 121 5.04 8.38 -1.01
C ALA A 121 4.24 7.57 -2.05
N GLY A 122 2.92 7.74 -2.12
CA GLY A 122 2.10 7.03 -3.08
C GLY A 122 2.23 7.55 -4.51
N MET A 123 2.30 8.86 -4.71
CA MET A 123 2.29 9.44 -6.06
C MET A 123 3.63 10.02 -6.49
N LEU A 124 4.27 10.85 -5.65
CA LEU A 124 5.45 11.61 -6.07
C LEU A 124 6.71 10.74 -6.13
N SER A 125 6.98 9.94 -5.08
CA SER A 125 8.20 9.10 -5.07
C SER A 125 8.14 7.95 -6.07
N THR A 126 6.96 7.38 -6.29
CA THR A 126 6.75 6.27 -7.23
C THR A 126 6.96 6.67 -8.69
N ALA A 127 6.73 7.95 -9.03
CA ALA A 127 7.04 8.47 -10.36
C ALA A 127 8.54 8.37 -10.71
N VAL A 128 9.42 8.39 -9.71
CA VAL A 128 10.87 8.22 -9.91
C VAL A 128 11.18 6.82 -10.42
N SER A 129 10.66 5.78 -9.77
CA SER A 129 10.85 4.38 -10.18
C SER A 129 10.34 4.16 -11.61
N ALA A 130 9.09 4.58 -11.90
CA ALA A 130 8.50 4.44 -13.23
C ALA A 130 9.34 5.15 -14.31
N THR A 131 9.84 6.35 -14.01
CA THR A 131 10.67 7.11 -14.96
C THR A 131 11.99 6.42 -15.23
N PHE A 132 12.72 6.01 -14.20
CA PHE A 132 13.98 5.27 -14.36
C PHE A 132 13.79 3.94 -15.09
N GLY A 133 12.77 3.17 -14.66
CA GLY A 133 12.49 1.84 -15.18
C GLY A 133 12.11 1.86 -16.66
N VAL A 134 11.08 2.63 -17.01
CA VAL A 134 10.57 2.65 -18.39
C VAL A 134 11.54 3.31 -19.34
N THR A 135 12.24 4.38 -18.92
CA THR A 135 13.29 5.01 -19.73
C THR A 135 14.42 4.02 -20.01
N ALA A 136 14.86 3.26 -19.00
CA ALA A 136 15.92 2.26 -19.19
C ALA A 136 15.49 1.15 -20.15
N LEU A 137 14.24 0.68 -20.05
CA LEU A 137 13.70 -0.33 -20.98
C LEU A 137 13.60 0.21 -22.40
N ALA A 138 13.14 1.46 -22.58
CA ALA A 138 13.02 2.08 -23.91
C ALA A 138 14.38 2.32 -24.56
N LEU A 139 15.36 2.86 -23.82
CA LEU A 139 16.73 3.07 -24.29
C LEU A 139 17.47 1.76 -24.58
N GLY A 140 17.18 0.71 -23.79
CA GLY A 140 17.74 -0.63 -23.97
C GLY A 140 17.10 -1.44 -25.10
N GLY A 141 16.06 -0.92 -25.76
CA GLY A 141 15.32 -1.62 -26.82
C GLY A 141 14.40 -2.73 -26.33
N PHE A 142 14.13 -2.81 -25.02
CA PHE A 142 13.24 -3.80 -24.41
C PHE A 142 11.76 -3.37 -24.40
N ALA A 143 11.49 -2.07 -24.61
CA ALA A 143 10.14 -1.53 -24.75
C ALA A 143 10.11 -0.53 -25.91
N PRO A 144 9.10 -0.61 -26.83
CA PRO A 144 8.94 0.38 -27.88
C PRO A 144 8.59 1.76 -27.28
N TRP A 145 9.18 2.83 -27.80
CA TRP A 145 8.86 4.20 -27.39
C TRP A 145 7.39 4.57 -27.55
N ALA A 146 6.70 3.96 -28.53
CA ALA A 146 5.24 4.13 -28.72
C ALA A 146 4.44 3.65 -27.50
N ASN A 147 4.96 2.70 -26.72
CA ASN A 147 4.32 2.15 -25.54
C ASN A 147 4.84 2.76 -24.22
N TYR A 148 5.70 3.78 -24.30
CA TYR A 148 6.31 4.41 -23.11
C TYR A 148 5.25 4.88 -22.12
N GLY A 149 4.26 5.67 -22.56
CA GLY A 149 3.20 6.20 -21.72
C GLY A 149 2.37 5.10 -21.03
N PRO A 150 1.77 4.16 -21.77
CA PRO A 150 1.04 3.04 -21.19
C PRO A 150 1.83 2.23 -20.15
N ILE A 151 3.09 1.89 -20.44
CA ILE A 151 3.95 1.14 -19.51
C ILE A 151 4.27 2.01 -18.28
N TRP A 152 4.59 3.30 -18.46
CA TRP A 152 4.90 4.23 -17.38
C TRP A 152 3.72 4.39 -16.41
N PHE A 153 2.50 4.61 -16.93
CA PHE A 153 1.31 4.75 -16.08
C PHE A 153 0.99 3.48 -15.32
N THR A 154 1.10 2.31 -15.96
CA THR A 154 0.85 1.02 -15.30
C THR A 154 1.88 0.73 -14.22
N TRP A 155 3.16 1.03 -14.48
CA TRP A 155 4.23 0.90 -13.50
C TRP A 155 4.00 1.84 -12.31
N TRP A 156 3.82 3.13 -12.61
CA TRP A 156 3.59 4.16 -11.60
C TRP A 156 2.40 3.86 -10.68
N LEU A 157 1.26 3.50 -11.25
CA LEU A 157 0.07 3.14 -10.47
C LEU A 157 0.24 1.83 -9.70
N GLY A 158 1.01 0.86 -10.21
CA GLY A 158 1.33 -0.37 -9.50
C GLY A 158 2.16 -0.12 -8.24
N ASP A 159 3.18 0.75 -8.34
CA ASP A 159 3.98 1.21 -7.21
C ASP A 159 3.15 2.05 -6.24
N ALA A 160 2.34 2.99 -6.76
CA ALA A 160 1.44 3.84 -5.97
C ALA A 160 0.43 3.02 -5.18
N ALA A 161 -0.23 2.05 -5.81
CA ALA A 161 -1.17 1.14 -5.14
C ALA A 161 -0.48 0.35 -4.03
N SER A 162 0.73 -0.15 -4.27
CA SER A 162 1.52 -0.82 -3.24
C SER A 162 1.86 0.10 -2.07
N ALA A 163 2.30 1.32 -2.35
CA ALA A 163 2.63 2.28 -1.31
C ALA A 163 1.44 2.60 -0.39
N VAL A 164 0.21 2.67 -0.94
CA VAL A 164 -0.99 3.00 -0.14
C VAL A 164 -1.75 1.78 0.40
N VAL A 165 -1.46 0.57 -0.08
CA VAL A 165 -2.09 -0.68 0.41
C VAL A 165 -1.14 -1.45 1.31
N VAL A 166 0.08 -1.74 0.84
CA VAL A 166 1.02 -2.62 1.55
C VAL A 166 1.74 -1.89 2.68
N THR A 167 2.20 -0.65 2.45
CA THR A 167 2.92 0.10 3.50
C THR A 167 2.06 0.36 4.73
N PRO A 168 0.80 0.87 4.62
CA PRO A 168 -0.06 1.06 5.78
C PRO A 168 -0.36 -0.24 6.53
N LEU A 169 -0.59 -1.33 5.81
CA LEU A 169 -0.78 -2.64 6.44
C LEU A 169 0.41 -2.98 7.35
N LEU A 170 1.63 -2.92 6.81
CA LEU A 170 2.83 -3.26 7.56
C LEU A 170 3.07 -2.29 8.72
N ILE A 171 2.96 -0.99 8.48
CA ILE A 171 3.20 0.04 9.51
C ILE A 171 2.23 -0.12 10.67
N LEU A 172 0.93 -0.22 10.40
CA LEU A 172 -0.09 -0.25 11.43
C LEU A 172 -0.05 -1.55 12.25
N TRP A 173 0.27 -2.69 11.62
CA TRP A 173 0.43 -3.96 12.33
C TRP A 173 1.70 -4.04 13.16
N ILE A 174 2.79 -3.38 12.74
CA ILE A 174 4.03 -3.31 13.55
C ILE A 174 3.85 -2.35 14.73
N LEU A 175 3.17 -1.20 14.54
CA LEU A 175 2.98 -0.21 15.61
C LEU A 175 1.99 -0.67 16.68
N ASP A 176 0.92 -1.35 16.28
CA ASP A 176 -0.13 -1.82 17.18
C ASP A 176 -0.24 -3.35 17.14
N HIS A 177 0.71 -4.02 17.79
CA HIS A 177 0.75 -5.47 17.88
C HIS A 177 -0.05 -6.04 19.06
N HIS A 178 -0.57 -5.20 19.95
CA HIS A 178 -1.35 -5.63 21.11
C HIS A 178 -2.80 -5.88 20.73
N ILE A 179 -3.15 -7.14 20.49
CA ILE A 179 -4.52 -7.57 20.19
C ILE A 179 -5.24 -7.84 21.49
N ARG A 180 -6.12 -6.90 21.92
CA ARG A 180 -7.05 -7.11 23.05
C ARG A 180 -8.44 -7.45 22.50
N TRP A 181 -8.62 -8.70 22.06
CA TRP A 181 -9.91 -9.16 21.58
C TRP A 181 -10.60 -10.03 22.62
N ASN A 182 -11.87 -9.73 22.87
CA ASN A 182 -12.81 -10.66 23.44
C ASN A 182 -13.54 -11.42 22.33
N TRP A 183 -14.24 -12.49 22.66
CA TRP A 183 -14.97 -13.32 21.71
C TRP A 183 -15.94 -12.52 20.82
N VAL A 184 -16.67 -11.55 21.40
CA VAL A 184 -17.64 -10.72 20.69
C VAL A 184 -16.95 -9.87 19.63
N ARG A 185 -15.86 -9.19 19.99
CA ARG A 185 -15.11 -8.34 19.06
C ARG A 185 -14.43 -9.18 17.95
N PHE A 186 -13.97 -10.38 18.30
CA PHE A 186 -13.40 -11.29 17.32
C PHE A 186 -14.44 -11.77 16.31
N SER A 187 -15.63 -12.25 16.78
CA SER A 187 -16.69 -12.74 15.90
C SER A 187 -17.24 -11.64 14.99
N GLU A 188 -17.39 -10.42 15.52
CA GLU A 188 -17.80 -9.25 14.73
C GLU A 188 -16.77 -8.93 13.63
N PHE A 189 -15.46 -8.96 13.95
CA PHE A 189 -14.41 -8.74 12.97
C PHE A 189 -14.35 -9.87 11.92
N ALA A 190 -14.48 -11.12 12.36
CA ALA A 190 -14.54 -12.25 11.45
C ALA A 190 -15.74 -12.14 10.49
N SER A 191 -16.91 -11.73 11.00
CA SER A 191 -18.10 -11.49 10.18
C SER A 191 -17.89 -10.38 9.15
N LEU A 192 -17.19 -9.30 9.52
CA LEU A 192 -16.82 -8.22 8.61
C LEU A 192 -15.89 -8.74 7.50
N MET A 193 -14.85 -9.51 7.86
CA MET A 193 -13.90 -10.06 6.88
C MET A 193 -14.56 -11.09 5.96
N VAL A 194 -15.42 -11.96 6.50
CA VAL A 194 -16.19 -12.93 5.71
C VAL A 194 -17.17 -12.20 4.78
N GLY A 195 -17.91 -11.22 5.28
CA GLY A 195 -18.82 -10.41 4.46
C GLY A 195 -18.08 -9.70 3.32
N MET A 196 -16.95 -9.07 3.60
CA MET A 196 -16.11 -8.44 2.58
C MET A 196 -15.55 -9.46 1.58
N PHE A 197 -15.12 -10.63 2.04
CA PHE A 197 -14.68 -11.71 1.16
C PHE A 197 -15.80 -12.16 0.23
N LEU A 198 -17.00 -12.40 0.76
CA LEU A 198 -18.18 -12.82 -0.04
C LEU A 198 -18.55 -11.75 -1.06
N VAL A 199 -18.62 -10.49 -0.67
CA VAL A 199 -18.88 -9.38 -1.60
C VAL A 199 -17.76 -9.28 -2.64
N GLY A 200 -16.51 -9.40 -2.23
CA GLY A 200 -15.38 -9.44 -3.16
C GLY A 200 -15.48 -10.59 -4.16
N GLN A 201 -15.88 -11.79 -3.72
CA GLN A 201 -16.09 -12.94 -4.62
C GLN A 201 -17.30 -12.74 -5.55
N ILE A 202 -18.36 -12.10 -5.09
CA ILE A 202 -19.51 -11.75 -5.93
C ILE A 202 -19.11 -10.76 -7.02
N VAL A 203 -18.34 -9.72 -6.67
CA VAL A 203 -17.98 -8.64 -7.58
C VAL A 203 -16.82 -9.03 -8.51
N PHE A 204 -15.78 -9.69 -7.98
CA PHE A 204 -14.53 -9.97 -8.69
C PHE A 204 -14.26 -11.47 -8.87
N GLY A 205 -14.92 -12.36 -8.14
CA GLY A 205 -14.58 -13.79 -8.12
C GLY A 205 -15.31 -14.64 -9.14
N GLY A 206 -16.18 -14.06 -9.97
CA GLY A 206 -16.94 -14.81 -10.97
C GLY A 206 -18.04 -15.72 -10.41
N LEU A 207 -18.41 -15.58 -9.12
CA LEU A 207 -19.47 -16.37 -8.48
C LEU A 207 -20.85 -16.13 -9.11
N LEU A 208 -21.10 -14.94 -9.63
CA LEU A 208 -22.28 -14.64 -10.44
C LEU A 208 -21.93 -14.89 -11.90
N LEU A 209 -22.39 -16.02 -12.42
CA LEU A 209 -22.20 -16.50 -13.81
C LEU A 209 -22.90 -15.61 -14.88
N SER A 210 -23.49 -14.50 -14.49
CA SER A 210 -24.15 -13.57 -15.40
C SER A 210 -23.20 -12.42 -15.75
N PRO A 211 -23.25 -11.83 -16.96
CA PRO A 211 -22.42 -10.69 -17.32
C PRO A 211 -22.86 -9.45 -16.54
N VAL A 212 -22.45 -9.38 -15.28
CA VAL A 212 -22.71 -8.24 -14.36
C VAL A 212 -21.76 -7.07 -14.69
N THR A 213 -21.12 -7.12 -15.84
CA THR A 213 -20.13 -6.15 -16.36
C THR A 213 -20.65 -4.73 -16.53
N HIS A 214 -21.96 -4.50 -16.33
CA HIS A 214 -22.58 -3.18 -16.55
C HIS A 214 -23.01 -2.47 -15.27
N TYR A 215 -22.88 -3.10 -14.10
CA TYR A 215 -23.28 -2.49 -12.82
C TYR A 215 -22.03 -2.10 -12.01
N PRO A 216 -22.04 -0.93 -11.36
CA PRO A 216 -20.90 -0.44 -10.55
C PRO A 216 -20.86 -1.16 -9.18
N LEU A 217 -20.78 -2.50 -9.21
CA LEU A 217 -20.80 -3.34 -8.01
C LEU A 217 -19.50 -3.25 -7.18
N GLU A 218 -18.41 -2.74 -7.77
CA GLU A 218 -17.15 -2.50 -7.07
C GLU A 218 -17.33 -1.64 -5.82
N TYR A 219 -18.32 -0.75 -5.81
CA TYR A 219 -18.60 0.10 -4.65
C TYR A 219 -19.23 -0.62 -3.45
N LEU A 220 -19.68 -1.88 -3.59
CA LEU A 220 -20.20 -2.68 -2.48
C LEU A 220 -19.15 -2.98 -1.39
N GLY A 221 -17.87 -2.82 -1.69
CA GLY A 221 -16.80 -2.89 -0.70
C GLY A 221 -16.77 -1.69 0.26
N ILE A 222 -17.28 -0.52 -0.15
CA ILE A 222 -17.20 0.73 0.63
C ILE A 222 -17.85 0.62 2.02
N PRO A 223 -19.08 0.10 2.18
CA PRO A 223 -19.71 -0.04 3.50
C PRO A 223 -18.85 -0.84 4.48
N PHE A 224 -18.16 -1.87 4.03
CA PHE A 224 -17.28 -2.69 4.87
C PHE A 224 -16.02 -1.91 5.29
N LEU A 225 -15.45 -1.11 4.40
CA LEU A 225 -14.31 -0.24 4.73
C LEU A 225 -14.71 0.85 5.73
N ILE A 226 -15.90 1.43 5.58
CA ILE A 226 -16.47 2.38 6.53
C ILE A 226 -16.67 1.69 7.90
N TRP A 227 -17.28 0.51 7.92
CA TRP A 227 -17.48 -0.25 9.16
C TRP A 227 -16.13 -0.57 9.83
N ALA A 228 -15.13 -1.06 9.08
CA ALA A 228 -13.79 -1.32 9.60
C ALA A 228 -13.19 -0.06 10.25
N ALA A 229 -13.23 1.08 9.58
CA ALA A 229 -12.63 2.34 10.04
C ALA A 229 -13.27 2.86 11.32
N PHE A 230 -14.60 2.85 11.41
CA PHE A 230 -15.33 3.36 12.58
C PHE A 230 -15.27 2.43 13.78
N ARG A 231 -15.34 1.13 13.53
CA ARG A 231 -15.47 0.14 14.60
C ARG A 231 -14.14 -0.30 15.19
N TYR A 232 -13.13 -0.48 14.33
CA TYR A 232 -11.85 -1.09 14.72
C TYR A 232 -10.71 -0.09 14.69
N GLY A 233 -10.53 0.64 13.60
CA GLY A 233 -9.47 1.61 13.41
C GLY A 233 -8.55 1.28 12.23
N GLY A 234 -7.37 1.93 12.19
CA GLY A 234 -6.49 1.92 11.01
C GLY A 234 -5.95 0.55 10.64
N ARG A 235 -5.56 -0.26 11.63
CA ARG A 235 -4.95 -1.57 11.42
C ARG A 235 -5.89 -2.54 10.69
N GLU A 236 -7.11 -2.67 11.20
CA GLU A 236 -8.13 -3.55 10.66
C GLU A 236 -8.64 -3.03 9.31
N THR A 237 -8.74 -1.71 9.16
CA THR A 237 -9.08 -1.07 7.88
C THR A 237 -8.02 -1.37 6.82
N ALA A 238 -6.73 -1.29 7.15
CA ALA A 238 -5.66 -1.63 6.22
C ALA A 238 -5.70 -3.11 5.81
N LEU A 239 -6.06 -4.02 6.73
CA LEU A 239 -6.25 -5.43 6.41
C LEU A 239 -7.44 -5.64 5.48
N ALA A 240 -8.56 -4.94 5.72
CA ALA A 240 -9.74 -4.98 4.86
C ALA A 240 -9.42 -4.48 3.44
N ILE A 241 -8.70 -3.36 3.31
CA ILE A 241 -8.22 -2.84 2.03
C ILE A 241 -7.34 -3.87 1.33
N PHE A 242 -6.41 -4.49 2.04
CA PHE A 242 -5.50 -5.50 1.48
C PHE A 242 -6.24 -6.74 0.98
N LEU A 243 -7.22 -7.23 1.75
CA LEU A 243 -8.06 -8.37 1.36
C LEU A 243 -8.86 -8.05 0.09
N LEU A 244 -9.55 -6.91 0.06
CA LEU A 244 -10.34 -6.50 -1.11
C LEU A 244 -9.45 -6.32 -2.34
N SER A 245 -8.28 -5.69 -2.16
CA SER A 245 -7.29 -5.52 -3.24
C SER A 245 -6.81 -6.86 -3.79
N GLY A 246 -6.50 -7.83 -2.91
CA GLY A 246 -6.08 -9.17 -3.33
C GLY A 246 -7.14 -9.91 -4.14
N ILE A 247 -8.41 -9.83 -3.72
CA ILE A 247 -9.53 -10.45 -4.44
C ILE A 247 -9.74 -9.76 -5.81
N SER A 248 -9.69 -8.43 -5.84
CA SER A 248 -9.86 -7.65 -7.07
C SER A 248 -8.76 -7.93 -8.08
N ILE A 249 -7.49 -8.02 -7.63
CA ILE A 249 -6.36 -8.40 -8.48
C ILE A 249 -6.57 -9.80 -9.04
N TRP A 250 -6.85 -10.77 -8.16
CA TRP A 250 -7.03 -12.16 -8.58
C TRP A 250 -8.16 -12.29 -9.61
N GLY A 251 -9.32 -11.68 -9.36
CA GLY A 251 -10.46 -11.71 -10.26
C GLY A 251 -10.16 -11.09 -11.61
N THR A 252 -9.61 -9.87 -11.64
CA THR A 252 -9.28 -9.16 -12.88
C THR A 252 -8.26 -9.92 -13.73
N LEU A 253 -7.24 -10.53 -13.09
CA LEU A 253 -6.23 -11.36 -13.77
C LEU A 253 -6.82 -12.62 -14.39
N HIS A 254 -7.90 -13.18 -13.83
CA HIS A 254 -8.59 -14.35 -14.34
C HIS A 254 -9.78 -14.02 -15.28
N GLY A 255 -9.93 -12.75 -15.64
CA GLY A 255 -10.99 -12.31 -16.56
C GLY A 255 -12.35 -12.11 -15.90
N PHE A 256 -12.39 -11.93 -14.56
CA PHE A 256 -13.61 -11.69 -13.80
C PHE A 256 -13.69 -10.25 -13.29
N GLY A 257 -14.91 -9.78 -13.11
CA GLY A 257 -15.20 -8.51 -12.47
C GLY A 257 -15.33 -7.31 -13.42
N PRO A 258 -15.64 -6.12 -12.85
CA PRO A 258 -16.04 -4.95 -13.63
C PRO A 258 -14.88 -4.28 -14.37
N PHE A 259 -13.62 -4.58 -14.03
CA PHE A 259 -12.45 -3.94 -14.63
C PHE A 259 -11.91 -4.68 -15.87
N VAL A 260 -12.48 -5.83 -16.21
CA VAL A 260 -12.06 -6.59 -17.38
C VAL A 260 -12.51 -5.89 -18.66
N THR A 261 -11.54 -5.50 -19.47
CA THR A 261 -11.74 -4.86 -20.77
C THR A 261 -11.01 -5.62 -21.87
N SER A 262 -11.23 -5.26 -23.12
CA SER A 262 -10.49 -5.84 -24.27
C SER A 262 -8.99 -5.53 -24.24
N SER A 263 -8.59 -4.48 -23.51
CA SER A 263 -7.18 -4.10 -23.33
C SER A 263 -6.72 -4.49 -21.92
N PRO A 264 -5.77 -5.43 -21.77
CA PRO A 264 -5.20 -5.79 -20.46
C PRO A 264 -4.64 -4.59 -19.70
N ASN A 265 -4.03 -3.62 -20.40
CA ASN A 265 -3.50 -2.40 -19.81
C ASN A 265 -4.63 -1.55 -19.18
N ASN A 266 -5.74 -1.35 -19.89
CA ASN A 266 -6.87 -0.58 -19.36
C ASN A 266 -7.49 -1.28 -18.15
N SER A 267 -7.58 -2.61 -18.18
CA SER A 267 -8.05 -3.41 -17.04
C SER A 267 -7.19 -3.18 -15.79
N LEU A 268 -5.87 -3.19 -15.94
CA LEU A 268 -4.95 -2.92 -14.84
C LEU A 268 -5.05 -1.49 -14.33
N LEU A 269 -5.11 -0.50 -15.22
CA LEU A 269 -5.22 0.91 -14.84
C LEU A 269 -6.51 1.17 -14.04
N MET A 270 -7.65 0.64 -14.48
CA MET A 270 -8.93 0.77 -13.75
C MET A 270 -8.85 0.11 -12.37
N LEU A 271 -8.31 -1.10 -12.30
CA LEU A 271 -8.10 -1.83 -11.05
C LEU A 271 -7.22 -1.03 -10.08
N GLN A 272 -6.06 -0.56 -10.53
CA GLN A 272 -5.09 0.19 -9.74
C GLN A 272 -5.68 1.50 -9.20
N LEU A 273 -6.42 2.24 -10.05
CA LEU A 273 -7.12 3.46 -9.64
C LEU A 273 -8.17 3.17 -8.57
N CYS A 274 -9.00 2.16 -8.75
CA CYS A 274 -10.01 1.77 -7.77
C CYS A 274 -9.39 1.37 -6.42
N MET A 275 -8.35 0.56 -6.44
CA MET A 275 -7.61 0.16 -5.24
C MET A 275 -6.98 1.37 -4.53
N GLY A 276 -6.39 2.29 -5.29
CA GLY A 276 -5.82 3.53 -4.76
C GLY A 276 -6.87 4.42 -4.09
N ILE A 277 -8.05 4.57 -4.71
CA ILE A 277 -9.17 5.34 -4.15
C ILE A 277 -9.70 4.68 -2.86
N PHE A 278 -9.91 3.37 -2.85
CA PHE A 278 -10.39 2.65 -1.66
C PHE A 278 -9.38 2.72 -0.52
N ALA A 279 -8.08 2.58 -0.82
CA ALA A 279 -7.02 2.71 0.15
C ALA A 279 -6.98 4.13 0.74
N LEU A 280 -6.96 5.15 -0.12
CA LEU A 280 -6.95 6.55 0.31
C LEU A 280 -8.17 6.88 1.18
N MET A 281 -9.36 6.52 0.72
CA MET A 281 -10.62 6.75 1.46
C MET A 281 -10.60 6.05 2.82
N GLY A 282 -10.28 4.75 2.85
CA GLY A 282 -10.26 3.96 4.09
C GLY A 282 -9.22 4.46 5.09
N LEU A 283 -8.01 4.80 4.64
CA LEU A 283 -6.93 5.31 5.49
C LEU A 283 -7.26 6.69 6.06
N ILE A 284 -7.79 7.61 5.23
CA ILE A 284 -8.19 8.94 5.69
C ILE A 284 -9.34 8.84 6.71
N LEU A 285 -10.33 7.98 6.43
CA LEU A 285 -11.45 7.78 7.34
C LEU A 285 -10.98 7.19 8.68
N ALA A 286 -10.13 6.17 8.65
CA ALA A 286 -9.55 5.58 9.85
C ALA A 286 -8.70 6.60 10.65
N ALA A 287 -7.92 7.44 9.96
CA ALA A 287 -7.18 8.53 10.58
C ALA A 287 -8.10 9.56 11.24
N ALA A 288 -9.22 9.94 10.59
CA ALA A 288 -10.21 10.87 11.13
C ALA A 288 -10.86 10.33 12.41
N VAL A 289 -11.23 9.05 12.41
CA VAL A 289 -11.78 8.38 13.59
C VAL A 289 -10.76 8.33 14.73
N ALA A 290 -9.50 8.00 14.43
CA ALA A 290 -8.42 7.95 15.42
C ALA A 290 -8.12 9.35 16.00
N GLU A 291 -8.11 10.38 15.17
CA GLU A 291 -7.88 11.76 15.59
C GLU A 291 -9.01 12.24 16.50
N ARG A 292 -10.27 11.98 16.12
CA ARG A 292 -11.44 12.31 16.95
C ARG A 292 -11.39 11.63 18.33
N LYS A 293 -11.04 10.33 18.38
CA LYS A 293 -10.89 9.62 19.65
C LYS A 293 -9.82 10.23 20.54
N ARG A 294 -8.64 10.55 19.98
CA ARG A 294 -7.54 11.19 20.74
C ARG A 294 -7.93 12.56 21.30
N VAL A 295 -8.69 13.35 20.53
CA VAL A 295 -9.16 14.67 21.02
C VAL A 295 -10.13 14.48 22.18
N ALA A 296 -11.08 13.56 22.06
CA ALA A 296 -12.03 13.24 23.14
C ALA A 296 -11.33 12.73 24.41
N GLU A 297 -10.38 11.79 24.28
CA GLU A 297 -9.59 11.27 25.41
C GLU A 297 -8.78 12.38 26.11
N ARG A 298 -8.13 13.26 25.34
CA ARG A 298 -7.38 14.41 25.92
C ARG A 298 -8.29 15.37 26.65
N PHE A 299 -9.50 15.60 26.13
CA PHE A 299 -10.48 16.45 26.78
C PHE A 299 -10.91 15.86 28.14
N VAL A 300 -11.23 14.57 28.20
CA VAL A 300 -11.56 13.88 29.46
C VAL A 300 -10.42 14.00 30.47
N ILE A 301 -9.19 13.70 30.08
CA ILE A 301 -8.02 13.81 30.95
C ILE A 301 -7.82 15.27 31.44
N ALA A 302 -8.01 16.24 30.56
CA ALA A 302 -7.88 17.65 30.95
C ALA A 302 -8.94 18.09 31.98
N VAL A 303 -10.17 17.61 31.83
CA VAL A 303 -11.26 17.87 32.79
C VAL A 303 -11.03 17.16 34.13
N GLU A 304 -10.61 15.88 34.09
CA GLU A 304 -10.36 15.10 35.31
C GLU A 304 -9.12 15.57 36.08
N SER A 305 -8.12 16.14 35.40
CA SER A 305 -6.90 16.70 36.01
C SER A 305 -7.00 18.15 36.43
N ALA A 306 -8.15 18.81 36.19
CA ALA A 306 -8.35 20.20 36.58
C ALA A 306 -8.40 20.35 38.13
N PRO A 307 -7.58 21.19 38.72
CA PRO A 307 -7.49 21.35 40.18
C PRO A 307 -8.76 21.96 40.81
N ASN A 308 -9.64 22.56 40.00
CA ASN A 308 -10.92 23.14 40.43
C ASN A 308 -12.08 22.39 39.78
N ALA A 309 -13.21 22.30 40.50
CA ALA A 309 -14.43 21.74 39.93
C ALA A 309 -14.85 22.55 38.68
N MET A 310 -14.92 21.86 37.52
CA MET A 310 -15.51 22.41 36.30
C MET A 310 -16.97 22.04 36.20
N VAL A 311 -17.82 23.04 36.07
CA VAL A 311 -19.23 22.86 35.72
C VAL A 311 -19.35 23.16 34.22
N MET A 312 -19.76 22.18 33.44
CA MET A 312 -20.10 22.38 32.03
C MET A 312 -21.60 22.65 31.96
N VAL A 313 -21.94 23.81 31.38
CA VAL A 313 -23.32 24.23 31.13
C VAL A 313 -23.55 24.21 29.64
N ASP A 314 -24.60 23.60 29.17
CA ASP A 314 -25.00 23.65 27.78
C ASP A 314 -25.70 24.98 27.43
N GLN A 315 -26.06 25.19 26.16
CA GLN A 315 -26.70 26.44 25.71
C GLN A 315 -28.10 26.69 26.38
N ARG A 316 -28.57 25.77 27.20
CA ARG A 316 -29.89 25.88 27.88
C ARG A 316 -29.74 26.18 29.38
N GLY A 317 -28.52 26.31 29.91
CA GLY A 317 -28.22 26.61 31.31
C GLY A 317 -28.04 25.43 32.23
#